data_dfa26866d53902833b64cd6038d393df
#
_entry.id   dfa26866d53902833b64cd6038d393df
#
_cell.length_a   1.000
_cell.length_b   1.000
_cell.length_c   1.000
_cell.angle_alpha   90.00
_cell.angle_beta   90.00
_cell.angle_gamma   90.00
#
_symmetry.space_group_name_H-M   'P 1'
#
loop_
_entity.id
_entity.type
_entity.pdbx_description
1 polymer ?
#
loop_
_entity_poly.entity_id
_entity_poly.type
_entity_poly.pdbx_seq_one_letter_code
_entity_poly.pdbx_strand_id
1 'polypeptide(L)'
;RLLLKRKQIIHKAENKKIEFETILKDHLNKTGSLKYTLVYVPEGNQLDDQTADIFDTVERIKDDEDTLHLIDEYTRIVRDIDPHIVVRQFTSESIDRDSMLSDFANGNIDVLTSMKCLDEGVDVPRSELAIFCASTGNPRQFIQRRGRVLRTHKDKRYAVIHDLVVIPDTNFDPECYELEKSLVSTEVKRVRDFALLSENCNDTLNILDDVLNRYQISLFN
;
A
#
# COMPACT_ATOMS: atom_id res chain seq x y z
N ARG A 1 -5.11 -11.14 19.63
CA ARG A 1 -6.29 -11.56 18.84
C ARG A 1 -7.08 -10.37 18.28
N LEU A 2 -7.43 -9.35 19.08
CA LEU A 2 -8.15 -8.14 18.62
C LEU A 2 -7.33 -7.32 17.60
N LEU A 3 -6.04 -7.14 17.81
CA LEU A 3 -5.16 -6.41 16.89
C LEU A 3 -5.04 -7.11 15.52
N LEU A 4 -5.02 -8.43 15.50
CA LEU A 4 -5.01 -9.21 14.26
C LEU A 4 -6.31 -9.05 13.47
N LYS A 5 -7.46 -9.16 14.14
CA LYS A 5 -8.76 -8.93 13.51
C LYS A 5 -8.88 -7.52 12.93
N ARG A 6 -8.36 -6.52 13.66
CA ARG A 6 -8.30 -5.13 13.20
C ARG A 6 -7.46 -5.00 11.92
N LYS A 7 -6.26 -5.60 11.88
CA LYS A 7 -5.42 -5.63 10.69
C LYS A 7 -6.15 -6.28 9.50
N GLN A 8 -6.81 -7.42 9.72
CA GLN A 8 -7.58 -8.11 8.68
C GLN A 8 -8.69 -7.23 8.08
N ILE A 9 -9.45 -6.53 8.90
CA ILE A 9 -10.51 -5.62 8.44
C ILE A 9 -9.92 -4.52 7.56
N ILE A 10 -8.82 -3.91 7.99
CA ILE A 10 -8.14 -2.85 7.21
C ILE A 10 -7.58 -3.39 5.89
N HIS A 11 -6.99 -4.59 5.91
CA HIS A 11 -6.39 -5.17 4.72
C HIS A 11 -7.43 -5.65 3.70
N LYS A 12 -8.56 -6.17 4.18
CA LYS A 12 -9.65 -6.73 3.34
C LYS A 12 -10.76 -5.71 3.03
N ALA A 13 -10.57 -4.42 3.34
CA ALA A 13 -11.57 -3.40 3.06
C ALA A 13 -11.90 -3.36 1.56
N GLU A 14 -13.15 -3.66 1.20
CA GLU A 14 -13.60 -3.83 -0.19
C GLU A 14 -13.39 -2.57 -1.04
N ASN A 15 -13.63 -1.40 -0.46
CA ASN A 15 -13.46 -0.12 -1.14
C ASN A 15 -12.01 0.13 -1.58
N LYS A 16 -11.01 -0.50 -0.96
CA LYS A 16 -9.61 -0.39 -1.41
C LYS A 16 -9.41 -0.88 -2.84
N LYS A 17 -10.07 -1.96 -3.23
CA LYS A 17 -9.93 -2.53 -4.58
C LYS A 17 -10.58 -1.62 -5.61
N ILE A 18 -11.73 -1.04 -5.27
CA ILE A 18 -12.46 -0.09 -6.13
C ILE A 18 -11.60 1.17 -6.33
N GLU A 19 -11.07 1.72 -5.25
CA GLU A 19 -10.22 2.90 -5.31
C GLU A 19 -8.90 2.63 -6.05
N PHE A 20 -8.29 1.47 -5.81
CA PHE A 20 -7.10 1.02 -6.53
C PHE A 20 -7.33 0.97 -8.05
N GLU A 21 -8.44 0.38 -8.48
CA GLU A 21 -8.81 0.32 -9.90
C GLU A 21 -9.03 1.72 -10.48
N THR A 22 -9.70 2.59 -9.73
CA THR A 22 -9.95 3.99 -10.11
C THR A 22 -8.64 4.75 -10.31
N ILE A 23 -7.71 4.66 -9.36
CA ILE A 23 -6.38 5.29 -9.43
C ILE A 23 -5.62 4.83 -10.69
N LEU A 24 -5.61 3.54 -10.98
CA LEU A 24 -4.92 3.01 -12.15
C LEU A 24 -5.54 3.50 -13.46
N LYS A 25 -6.88 3.49 -13.56
CA LYS A 25 -7.60 4.01 -14.75
C LYS A 25 -7.35 5.50 -14.95
N ASP A 26 -7.42 6.28 -13.88
CA ASP A 26 -7.14 7.72 -13.93
C ASP A 26 -5.70 8.02 -14.34
N HIS A 27 -4.75 7.26 -13.80
CA HIS A 27 -3.35 7.40 -14.19
C HIS A 27 -3.13 7.03 -15.65
N LEU A 28 -3.70 5.91 -16.11
CA LEU A 28 -3.63 5.48 -17.50
C LEU A 28 -4.24 6.52 -18.45
N ASN A 29 -5.40 7.08 -18.10
CA ASN A 29 -6.07 8.12 -18.88
C ASN A 29 -5.24 9.41 -18.97
N LYS A 30 -4.53 9.79 -17.89
CA LYS A 30 -3.71 11.00 -17.84
C LYS A 30 -2.36 10.87 -18.54
N THR A 31 -1.73 9.70 -18.45
CA THR A 31 -0.35 9.50 -18.92
C THR A 31 -0.24 8.61 -20.15
N GLY A 32 -1.29 7.84 -20.46
CA GLY A 32 -1.29 6.84 -21.52
C GLY A 32 -0.53 5.56 -21.19
N SER A 33 -0.03 5.39 -19.97
CA SER A 33 0.80 4.23 -19.58
C SER A 33 0.73 3.94 -18.09
N LEU A 34 0.89 2.65 -17.73
CA LEU A 34 1.14 2.21 -16.35
C LEU A 34 2.59 1.74 -16.14
N LYS A 35 3.52 2.13 -17.02
CA LYS A 35 4.93 1.76 -16.87
C LYS A 35 5.50 2.29 -15.56
N TYR A 36 6.42 1.49 -14.99
CA TYR A 36 7.14 1.83 -13.77
C TYR A 36 6.24 2.00 -12.54
N THR A 37 5.14 1.21 -12.49
CA THR A 37 4.20 1.21 -11.37
C THR A 37 4.54 0.11 -10.38
N LEU A 38 4.66 0.48 -9.10
CA LEU A 38 4.79 -0.44 -7.96
C LEU A 38 3.49 -0.47 -7.17
N VAL A 39 3.00 -1.67 -6.88
CA VAL A 39 1.83 -1.87 -6.03
C VAL A 39 2.25 -2.65 -4.79
N TYR A 40 2.13 -2.01 -3.64
CA TYR A 40 2.36 -2.67 -2.35
C TYR A 40 1.05 -3.26 -1.83
N VAL A 41 0.90 -4.56 -2.00
CA VAL A 41 -0.29 -5.31 -1.59
C VAL A 41 -0.21 -5.65 -0.09
N PRO A 42 -1.34 -5.66 0.65
CA PRO A 42 -1.36 -6.11 2.03
C PRO A 42 -0.84 -7.54 2.18
N GLU A 43 -0.06 -7.75 3.23
CA GLU A 43 0.28 -9.09 3.68
C GLU A 43 -0.90 -9.67 4.46
N GLY A 44 -1.08 -11.00 4.40
CA GLY A 44 -1.85 -11.71 5.39
C GLY A 44 -1.21 -11.55 6.79
N ASN A 45 -1.71 -12.26 7.75
CA ASN A 45 -1.38 -12.09 9.17
C ASN A 45 0.08 -12.41 9.54
N GLN A 46 1.07 -11.61 9.16
CA GLN A 46 2.34 -11.68 9.86
C GLN A 46 2.30 -10.76 11.08
N LEU A 47 2.43 -11.36 12.25
CA LEU A 47 2.74 -10.65 13.49
C LEU A 47 4.05 -9.90 13.30
N ASP A 48 4.11 -8.63 13.70
CA ASP A 48 5.40 -7.92 13.85
C ASP A 48 6.33 -8.80 14.71
N ASP A 49 7.61 -8.89 14.35
CA ASP A 49 8.64 -9.75 14.97
C ASP A 49 8.71 -9.72 16.52
N GLN A 50 8.06 -8.75 17.14
CA GLN A 50 8.01 -8.61 18.60
C GLN A 50 6.90 -9.44 19.28
N THR A 51 5.98 -10.05 18.53
CA THR A 51 4.87 -10.84 19.08
C THR A 51 4.79 -12.27 18.52
N ALA A 52 5.79 -12.70 17.76
CA ALA A 52 5.81 -13.97 17.04
C ALA A 52 5.89 -15.24 17.92
N ASP A 53 6.23 -15.12 19.19
CA ASP A 53 6.55 -16.28 20.05
C ASP A 53 5.36 -17.03 20.65
N ILE A 54 4.10 -16.67 20.38
CA ILE A 54 2.95 -17.21 21.12
C ILE A 54 1.85 -17.88 20.27
N PHE A 55 1.92 -17.92 18.93
CA PHE A 55 0.78 -18.38 18.12
C PHE A 55 1.05 -19.56 17.16
N ASP A 56 0.08 -20.45 17.17
CA ASP A 56 -0.06 -21.80 16.63
C ASP A 56 0.21 -21.91 15.11
N THR A 57 0.90 -22.97 14.71
CA THR A 57 1.32 -23.30 13.33
C THR A 57 0.14 -23.45 12.35
N VAL A 58 -1.05 -23.79 12.84
CA VAL A 58 -2.26 -24.00 12.01
C VAL A 58 -2.90 -22.68 11.54
N GLU A 59 -2.80 -21.62 12.33
CA GLU A 59 -3.28 -20.28 11.91
C GLU A 59 -2.36 -19.68 10.83
N ARG A 60 -1.07 -19.98 10.83
CA ARG A 60 -0.10 -19.51 9.82
C ARG A 60 -0.38 -20.03 8.42
N ILE A 61 -0.78 -21.28 8.26
CA ILE A 61 -1.04 -21.90 6.95
C ILE A 61 -2.27 -21.27 6.26
N LYS A 62 -3.34 -20.99 7.01
CA LYS A 62 -4.52 -20.30 6.47
C LYS A 62 -4.25 -18.85 6.09
N ASP A 63 -3.35 -18.22 6.79
CA ASP A 63 -2.96 -16.83 6.55
C ASP A 63 -2.12 -16.68 5.27
N ASP A 64 -1.26 -17.66 4.98
CA ASP A 64 -0.46 -17.68 3.76
C ASP A 64 -1.34 -17.88 2.51
N GLU A 65 -2.36 -18.74 2.56
CA GLU A 65 -3.33 -18.90 1.46
C GLU A 65 -4.13 -17.61 1.22
N ASP A 66 -4.67 -17.00 2.27
CA ASP A 66 -5.42 -15.74 2.17
C ASP A 66 -4.55 -14.60 1.61
N THR A 67 -3.26 -14.61 1.89
CA THR A 67 -2.30 -13.61 1.42
C THR A 67 -1.98 -13.77 -0.05
N LEU A 68 -1.77 -15.00 -0.50
CA LEU A 68 -1.58 -15.31 -1.92
C LEU A 68 -2.81 -14.92 -2.73
N HIS A 69 -4.01 -15.15 -2.20
CA HIS A 69 -5.25 -14.71 -2.84
C HIS A 69 -5.34 -13.19 -3.00
N LEU A 70 -4.87 -12.41 -2.03
CA LEU A 70 -4.90 -10.95 -2.15
C LEU A 70 -4.00 -10.43 -3.27
N ILE A 71 -2.77 -10.91 -3.38
CA ILE A 71 -1.88 -10.44 -4.47
C ILE A 71 -2.41 -10.86 -5.85
N ASP A 72 -3.04 -12.04 -5.94
CA ASP A 72 -3.69 -12.50 -7.16
C ASP A 72 -4.85 -11.57 -7.56
N GLU A 73 -5.67 -11.16 -6.60
CA GLU A 73 -6.79 -10.25 -6.83
C GLU A 73 -6.31 -8.88 -7.35
N TYR A 74 -5.33 -8.27 -6.69
CA TYR A 74 -4.76 -6.99 -7.15
C TYR A 74 -4.09 -7.12 -8.53
N THR A 75 -3.39 -8.21 -8.76
CA THR A 75 -2.75 -8.49 -10.07
C THR A 75 -3.80 -8.66 -11.16
N ARG A 76 -4.92 -9.33 -10.86
CA ARG A 76 -6.04 -9.50 -11.78
C ARG A 76 -6.68 -8.17 -12.13
N ILE A 77 -6.94 -7.31 -11.14
CA ILE A 77 -7.49 -5.95 -11.40
C ILE A 77 -6.62 -5.21 -12.42
N VAL A 78 -5.29 -5.25 -12.28
CA VAL A 78 -4.39 -4.61 -13.25
C VAL A 78 -4.56 -5.19 -14.65
N ARG A 79 -4.63 -6.52 -14.80
CA ARG A 79 -4.80 -7.19 -16.10
C ARG A 79 -6.14 -6.87 -16.76
N ASP A 80 -7.18 -6.73 -15.95
CA ASP A 80 -8.55 -6.48 -16.41
C ASP A 80 -8.72 -5.05 -16.94
N ILE A 81 -7.82 -4.11 -16.59
CA ILE A 81 -7.83 -2.74 -17.12
C ILE A 81 -7.48 -2.70 -18.60
N ASP A 82 -6.38 -3.34 -18.97
CA ASP A 82 -5.92 -3.44 -20.36
C ASP A 82 -5.07 -4.72 -20.53
N PRO A 83 -5.45 -5.63 -21.46
CA PRO A 83 -4.71 -6.88 -21.70
C PRO A 83 -3.28 -6.67 -22.21
N HIS A 84 -2.92 -5.49 -22.68
CA HIS A 84 -1.54 -5.17 -23.10
C HIS A 84 -0.61 -4.81 -21.94
N ILE A 85 -1.14 -4.56 -20.75
CA ILE A 85 -0.33 -4.26 -19.57
C ILE A 85 0.39 -5.52 -19.08
N VAL A 86 1.71 -5.46 -19.04
CA VAL A 86 2.54 -6.53 -18.52
C VAL A 86 2.68 -6.36 -17.02
N VAL A 87 1.92 -7.15 -16.24
CA VAL A 87 2.02 -7.19 -14.78
C VAL A 87 2.67 -8.47 -14.29
N ARG A 88 3.53 -8.36 -13.27
CA ARG A 88 4.20 -9.50 -12.61
C ARG A 88 4.12 -9.35 -11.10
N GLN A 89 4.01 -10.49 -10.42
CA GLN A 89 4.09 -10.56 -8.97
C GLN A 89 5.55 -10.72 -8.56
N PHE A 90 5.98 -9.90 -7.60
CA PHE A 90 7.30 -9.95 -7.00
C PHE A 90 7.16 -10.39 -5.54
N THR A 91 7.43 -11.67 -5.31
CA THR A 91 7.28 -12.34 -4.01
C THR A 91 8.61 -12.95 -3.55
N SER A 92 8.66 -13.47 -2.32
CA SER A 92 9.83 -14.22 -1.84
C SER A 92 10.10 -15.48 -2.66
N GLU A 93 9.07 -16.06 -3.27
CA GLU A 93 9.12 -17.26 -4.08
C GLU A 93 9.42 -16.99 -5.56
N SER A 94 9.49 -15.71 -5.96
CA SER A 94 9.77 -15.35 -7.34
C SER A 94 11.15 -15.85 -7.77
N ILE A 95 11.16 -16.67 -8.83
CA ILE A 95 12.37 -17.16 -9.48
C ILE A 95 12.93 -15.99 -10.32
N ASP A 96 14.26 -15.85 -10.31
CA ASP A 96 14.94 -14.86 -11.16
C ASP A 96 14.57 -13.40 -10.90
N ARG A 97 14.59 -13.02 -9.60
CA ARG A 97 14.21 -11.68 -9.11
C ARG A 97 15.00 -10.56 -9.78
N ASP A 98 16.29 -10.76 -10.03
CA ASP A 98 17.15 -9.74 -10.64
C ASP A 98 16.77 -9.48 -12.11
N SER A 99 16.43 -10.53 -12.86
CA SER A 99 15.91 -10.40 -14.22
C SER A 99 14.58 -9.64 -14.23
N MET A 100 13.67 -9.96 -13.33
CA MET A 100 12.37 -9.28 -13.21
C MET A 100 12.53 -7.77 -12.91
N LEU A 101 13.47 -7.41 -12.03
CA LEU A 101 13.77 -6.00 -11.74
C LEU A 101 14.43 -5.29 -12.93
N SER A 102 15.30 -5.98 -13.64
CA SER A 102 15.88 -5.47 -14.89
C SER A 102 14.82 -5.23 -15.96
N ASP A 103 13.91 -6.18 -16.14
CA ASP A 103 12.79 -6.05 -17.08
C ASP A 103 11.84 -4.90 -16.71
N PHE A 104 11.57 -4.72 -15.42
CA PHE A 104 10.80 -3.57 -14.94
C PHE A 104 11.55 -2.26 -15.22
N ALA A 105 12.83 -2.16 -14.91
CA ALA A 105 13.63 -0.96 -15.15
C ALA A 105 13.74 -0.60 -16.64
N ASN A 106 13.70 -1.61 -17.50
CA ASN A 106 13.74 -1.45 -18.97
C ASN A 106 12.35 -1.21 -19.59
N GLY A 107 11.27 -1.29 -18.78
CA GLY A 107 9.88 -1.10 -19.25
C GLY A 107 9.32 -2.30 -20.04
N ASN A 108 9.90 -3.49 -19.88
CA ASN A 108 9.37 -4.76 -20.38
C ASN A 108 8.26 -5.30 -19.45
N ILE A 109 8.28 -4.89 -18.19
CA ILE A 109 7.21 -5.08 -17.21
C ILE A 109 6.69 -3.69 -16.84
N ASP A 110 5.37 -3.49 -16.95
CA ASP A 110 4.75 -2.21 -16.65
C ASP A 110 4.47 -2.05 -15.15
N VAL A 111 3.92 -3.11 -14.52
CA VAL A 111 3.48 -3.10 -13.14
C VAL A 111 4.09 -4.26 -12.37
N LEU A 112 4.67 -3.97 -11.22
CA LEU A 112 5.06 -4.96 -10.21
C LEU A 112 4.09 -4.90 -9.03
N THR A 113 3.37 -5.99 -8.77
CA THR A 113 2.63 -6.18 -7.52
C THR A 113 3.52 -6.90 -6.53
N SER A 114 3.66 -6.38 -5.33
CA SER A 114 4.57 -6.94 -4.33
C SER A 114 3.96 -6.88 -2.94
N MET A 115 4.32 -7.85 -2.14
CA MET A 115 4.15 -7.83 -0.70
C MET A 115 5.47 -7.32 -0.06
N LYS A 116 5.86 -7.84 1.08
CA LYS A 116 7.04 -7.44 1.86
C LYS A 116 8.39 -7.49 1.13
N CYS A 117 8.50 -8.27 0.07
CA CYS A 117 9.78 -8.60 -0.57
C CYS A 117 10.55 -7.42 -1.16
N LEU A 118 9.89 -6.30 -1.39
CA LEU A 118 10.56 -5.06 -1.81
C LEU A 118 11.10 -4.24 -0.61
N ASP A 119 10.92 -4.72 0.63
CA ASP A 119 11.33 -3.97 1.83
C ASP A 119 12.83 -4.07 2.13
N GLU A 120 13.51 -5.14 1.67
CA GLU A 120 14.95 -5.37 1.96
C GLU A 120 15.77 -5.63 0.71
N GLY A 121 16.90 -4.93 0.58
CA GLY A 121 17.95 -5.23 -0.41
C GLY A 121 17.62 -4.95 -1.88
N VAL A 122 16.38 -4.59 -2.23
CA VAL A 122 15.93 -4.42 -3.62
C VAL A 122 16.01 -2.96 -4.05
N ASP A 123 16.63 -2.70 -5.18
CA ASP A 123 16.67 -1.37 -5.79
C ASP A 123 15.71 -1.26 -6.98
N VAL A 124 14.79 -0.28 -6.93
CA VAL A 124 13.81 -0.03 -8.00
C VAL A 124 13.81 1.48 -8.35
N PRO A 125 14.92 2.01 -8.88
CA PRO A 125 15.09 3.47 -9.01
C PRO A 125 14.14 4.11 -10.02
N ARG A 126 13.63 3.34 -10.99
CA ARG A 126 12.75 3.84 -12.04
C ARG A 126 11.26 3.76 -11.70
N SER A 127 10.86 3.48 -10.47
CA SER A 127 9.44 3.52 -10.11
C SER A 127 8.92 4.96 -10.13
N GLU A 128 7.91 5.24 -10.96
CA GLU A 128 7.33 6.56 -11.16
C GLU A 128 5.99 6.71 -10.46
N LEU A 129 5.22 5.62 -10.36
CA LEU A 129 3.99 5.51 -9.60
C LEU A 129 4.13 4.43 -8.52
N ALA A 130 3.69 4.72 -7.31
CA ALA A 130 3.54 3.72 -6.26
C ALA A 130 2.17 3.81 -5.61
N ILE A 131 1.52 2.65 -5.43
CA ILE A 131 0.23 2.55 -4.76
C ILE A 131 0.39 1.66 -3.54
N PHE A 132 0.20 2.26 -2.35
CA PHE A 132 0.26 1.55 -1.08
C PHE A 132 -1.15 1.09 -0.69
N CYS A 133 -1.48 -0.16 -1.03
CA CYS A 133 -2.73 -0.81 -0.59
C CYS A 133 -2.61 -1.42 0.81
N ALA A 134 -1.39 -1.54 1.31
CA ALA A 134 -1.06 -2.07 2.63
C ALA A 134 -0.85 -0.95 3.64
N SER A 135 -1.68 -0.91 4.68
CA SER A 135 -1.41 -0.09 5.86
C SER A 135 -0.41 -0.85 6.74
N THR A 136 0.79 -0.33 6.91
CA THR A 136 1.75 -0.88 7.87
C THR A 136 1.80 0.00 9.10
N GLY A 137 1.63 -0.62 10.28
CA GLY A 137 1.80 0.07 11.57
C GLY A 137 3.27 0.32 11.94
N ASN A 138 4.23 -0.19 11.14
CA ASN A 138 5.65 -0.01 11.39
C ASN A 138 6.20 1.18 10.60
N PRO A 139 6.52 2.32 11.26
CA PRO A 139 7.03 3.52 10.58
C PRO A 139 8.32 3.26 9.79
N ARG A 140 9.18 2.32 10.24
CA ARG A 140 10.44 2.02 9.55
C ARG A 140 10.21 1.39 8.19
N GLN A 141 9.32 0.39 8.10
CA GLN A 141 8.99 -0.26 6.83
C GLN A 141 8.41 0.76 5.83
N PHE A 142 7.55 1.61 6.32
CA PHE A 142 6.91 2.64 5.53
C PHE A 142 7.92 3.66 4.97
N ILE A 143 8.85 4.14 5.80
CA ILE A 143 9.93 5.04 5.38
C ILE A 143 10.84 4.34 4.35
N GLN A 144 11.15 3.07 4.54
CA GLN A 144 11.96 2.29 3.61
C GLN A 144 11.28 2.14 2.24
N ARG A 145 9.99 1.77 2.20
CA ARG A 145 9.21 1.65 0.95
C ARG A 145 9.18 2.98 0.20
N ARG A 146 8.86 4.07 0.89
CA ARG A 146 8.88 5.42 0.32
C ARG A 146 10.26 5.77 -0.23
N GLY A 147 11.32 5.55 0.55
CA GLY A 147 12.68 5.87 0.15
C GLY A 147 13.12 5.16 -1.15
N ARG A 148 12.57 3.97 -1.43
CA ARG A 148 12.83 3.25 -2.69
C ARG A 148 12.14 3.89 -3.87
N VAL A 149 10.86 4.25 -3.70
CA VAL A 149 10.08 4.93 -4.72
C VAL A 149 10.66 6.32 -5.04
N LEU A 150 11.24 7.00 -4.06
CA LEU A 150 11.81 8.34 -4.22
C LEU A 150 13.26 8.35 -4.75
N ARG A 151 13.86 7.18 -5.03
CA ARG A 151 15.22 7.15 -5.62
C ARG A 151 15.25 7.87 -6.96
N THR A 152 16.33 8.58 -7.17
CA THR A 152 16.55 9.34 -8.40
C THR A 152 16.87 8.42 -9.57
N HIS A 153 16.35 8.76 -10.73
CA HIS A 153 16.70 8.13 -12.00
C HIS A 153 16.77 9.22 -13.08
N LYS A 154 17.66 9.08 -14.06
CA LYS A 154 17.88 10.09 -15.11
C LYS A 154 16.63 10.47 -15.90
N ASP A 155 15.72 9.50 -16.10
CA ASP A 155 14.49 9.68 -16.87
C ASP A 155 13.27 9.98 -15.98
N LYS A 156 13.45 10.09 -14.65
CA LYS A 156 12.38 10.32 -13.69
C LYS A 156 12.51 11.70 -13.07
N ARG A 157 11.49 12.51 -13.25
CA ARG A 157 11.46 13.86 -12.69
C ARG A 157 10.90 13.89 -11.27
N TYR A 158 9.83 13.13 -11.02
CA TYR A 158 9.19 12.96 -9.72
C TYR A 158 8.52 11.58 -9.63
N ALA A 159 8.10 11.21 -8.44
CA ALA A 159 7.30 10.03 -8.20
C ALA A 159 5.93 10.42 -7.67
N VAL A 160 4.90 9.74 -8.15
CA VAL A 160 3.53 9.85 -7.63
C VAL A 160 3.30 8.71 -6.63
N ILE A 161 2.80 9.05 -5.45
CA ILE A 161 2.49 8.06 -4.42
C ILE A 161 1.02 8.20 -4.03
N HIS A 162 0.27 7.11 -4.15
CA HIS A 162 -1.07 6.97 -3.59
C HIS A 162 -1.01 6.06 -2.36
N ASP A 163 -1.50 6.54 -1.24
CA ASP A 163 -1.60 5.77 0.01
C ASP A 163 -3.06 5.54 0.35
N LEU A 164 -3.52 4.29 0.24
CA LEU A 164 -4.92 3.91 0.50
C LEU A 164 -5.15 3.76 2.01
N VAL A 165 -5.80 4.75 2.58
CA VAL A 165 -6.13 4.82 4.00
C VAL A 165 -7.56 4.34 4.23
N VAL A 166 -7.77 3.51 5.24
CA VAL A 166 -9.10 3.04 5.62
C VAL A 166 -9.65 3.90 6.75
N ILE A 167 -10.77 4.52 6.47
CA ILE A 167 -11.55 5.28 7.46
C ILE A 167 -12.83 4.49 7.72
N PRO A 168 -13.24 4.28 8.99
CA PRO A 168 -14.52 3.65 9.32
C PRO A 168 -15.71 4.38 8.69
N ASP A 169 -16.72 3.62 8.31
CA ASP A 169 -17.94 4.16 7.73
C ASP A 169 -18.67 5.08 8.73
N THR A 170 -19.55 5.93 8.19
CA THR A 170 -20.25 7.00 8.92
C THR A 170 -21.36 6.52 9.86
N ASN A 171 -21.63 5.23 9.93
CA ASN A 171 -22.56 4.65 10.89
C ASN A 171 -21.96 4.72 12.30
N PHE A 172 -22.03 5.91 12.86
CA PHE A 172 -21.45 6.25 14.14
C PHE A 172 -22.07 5.41 15.27
N ASP A 173 -21.25 4.49 15.81
CA ASP A 173 -21.55 3.79 17.05
C ASP A 173 -20.75 4.45 18.18
N PRO A 174 -21.42 5.11 19.14
CA PRO A 174 -20.73 5.76 20.27
C PRO A 174 -19.84 4.81 21.08
N GLU A 175 -20.20 3.52 21.14
CA GLU A 175 -19.41 2.52 21.87
C GLU A 175 -18.08 2.20 21.17
N CYS A 176 -18.00 2.38 19.85
CA CYS A 176 -16.81 2.13 19.03
C CYS A 176 -15.95 3.37 18.80
N TYR A 177 -16.44 4.58 19.16
CA TYR A 177 -15.79 5.84 18.81
C TYR A 177 -14.32 5.93 19.22
N GLU A 178 -13.96 5.57 20.44
CA GLU A 178 -12.58 5.66 20.93
C GLU A 178 -11.64 4.67 20.19
N LEU A 179 -12.16 3.50 19.83
CA LEU A 179 -11.43 2.51 19.04
C LEU A 179 -11.18 3.00 17.61
N GLU A 180 -12.21 3.55 16.99
CA GLU A 180 -12.14 4.14 15.65
C GLU A 180 -11.20 5.33 15.64
N LYS A 181 -11.33 6.25 16.60
CA LYS A 181 -10.45 7.41 16.77
C LYS A 181 -8.98 7.00 16.90
N SER A 182 -8.69 5.97 17.69
CA SER A 182 -7.32 5.43 17.82
C SER A 182 -6.78 4.90 16.50
N LEU A 183 -7.62 4.19 15.73
CA LEU A 183 -7.26 3.68 14.40
C LEU A 183 -6.99 4.83 13.44
N VAL A 184 -7.94 5.74 13.31
CA VAL A 184 -7.87 6.89 12.41
C VAL A 184 -6.67 7.77 12.77
N SER A 185 -6.44 8.03 14.06
CA SER A 185 -5.29 8.82 14.52
C SER A 185 -3.94 8.23 14.06
N THR A 186 -3.82 6.90 14.05
CA THR A 186 -2.61 6.23 13.57
C THR A 186 -2.42 6.40 12.06
N GLU A 187 -3.51 6.23 11.29
CA GLU A 187 -3.49 6.36 9.83
C GLU A 187 -3.20 7.81 9.41
N VAL A 188 -3.88 8.79 9.99
CA VAL A 188 -3.70 10.20 9.60
C VAL A 188 -2.33 10.76 9.99
N LYS A 189 -1.72 10.28 11.09
CA LYS A 189 -0.32 10.62 11.42
C LYS A 189 0.65 10.13 10.34
N ARG A 190 0.44 8.93 9.83
CA ARG A 190 1.22 8.39 8.72
C ARG A 190 1.07 9.25 7.47
N VAL A 191 -0.16 9.61 7.11
CA VAL A 191 -0.43 10.49 5.96
C VAL A 191 0.25 11.85 6.14
N ARG A 192 0.16 12.46 7.31
CA ARG A 192 0.88 13.71 7.63
C ARG A 192 2.37 13.59 7.36
N ASP A 193 3.02 12.54 7.85
CA ASP A 193 4.47 12.34 7.71
C ASP A 193 4.89 12.16 6.24
N PHE A 194 3.97 11.69 5.40
CA PHE A 194 4.17 11.66 3.95
C PHE A 194 3.96 13.04 3.32
N ALA A 195 2.84 13.66 3.63
CA ALA A 195 2.43 14.91 3.05
C ALA A 195 3.47 16.01 3.28
N LEU A 196 4.03 16.10 4.49
CA LEU A 196 5.05 17.11 4.84
C LEU A 196 6.30 17.08 3.96
N LEU A 197 6.55 16.00 3.24
CA LEU A 197 7.70 15.82 2.34
C LEU A 197 7.28 15.81 0.86
N SER A 198 6.02 16.09 0.55
CA SER A 198 5.47 16.11 -0.80
C SER A 198 5.29 17.55 -1.31
N GLU A 199 5.34 17.71 -2.64
CA GLU A 199 5.07 19.00 -3.28
C GLU A 199 3.62 19.47 -3.08
N ASN A 200 2.68 18.54 -2.96
CA ASN A 200 1.24 18.78 -2.76
C ASN A 200 0.78 18.62 -1.31
N CYS A 201 1.64 18.96 -0.35
CA CYS A 201 1.38 18.82 1.09
C CYS A 201 0.01 19.37 1.50
N ASN A 202 -0.28 20.62 1.14
CA ASN A 202 -1.51 21.30 1.55
C ASN A 202 -2.76 20.59 0.99
N ASP A 203 -2.74 20.18 -0.28
CA ASP A 203 -3.86 19.49 -0.90
C ASP A 203 -4.11 18.14 -0.22
N THR A 204 -3.03 17.40 0.09
CA THR A 204 -3.12 16.12 0.78
C THR A 204 -3.67 16.27 2.21
N LEU A 205 -3.27 17.30 2.94
CA LEU A 205 -3.76 17.53 4.30
C LEU A 205 -5.21 18.01 4.32
N ASN A 206 -5.62 18.85 3.37
CA ASN A 206 -7.00 19.35 3.26
C ASN A 206 -8.02 18.20 3.03
N ILE A 207 -7.63 17.12 2.33
CA ILE A 207 -8.48 15.93 2.16
C ILE A 207 -8.86 15.30 3.51
N LEU A 208 -8.02 15.48 4.53
CA LEU A 208 -8.25 14.90 5.86
C LEU A 208 -9.16 15.75 6.75
N ASP A 209 -9.52 16.98 6.37
CA ASP A 209 -10.22 17.92 7.25
C ASP A 209 -11.52 17.35 7.83
N ASP A 210 -12.36 16.73 7.00
CA ASP A 210 -13.61 16.12 7.45
C ASP A 210 -13.39 15.00 8.47
N VAL A 211 -12.35 14.19 8.24
CA VAL A 211 -11.98 13.07 9.12
C VAL A 211 -11.41 13.59 10.43
N LEU A 212 -10.53 14.58 10.39
CA LEU A 212 -9.94 15.21 11.56
C LEU A 212 -11.00 15.86 12.44
N ASN A 213 -11.94 16.59 11.83
CA ASN A 213 -13.05 17.21 12.53
C ASN A 213 -13.98 16.17 13.18
N ARG A 214 -14.33 15.09 12.46
CA ARG A 214 -15.20 14.02 12.95
C ARG A 214 -14.63 13.35 14.19
N TYR A 215 -13.34 13.02 14.18
CA TYR A 215 -12.68 12.32 15.28
C TYR A 215 -11.97 13.26 16.27
N GLN A 216 -12.09 14.57 16.10
CA GLN A 216 -11.41 15.57 16.94
C GLN A 216 -9.91 15.26 17.10
N ILE A 217 -9.25 15.02 15.97
CA ILE A 217 -7.82 14.72 15.91
C ILE A 217 -7.05 15.96 15.47
N SER A 218 -5.98 16.30 16.20
CA SER A 218 -5.01 17.30 15.79
C SER A 218 -3.80 16.62 15.17
N LEU A 219 -3.35 17.11 14.01
CA LEU A 219 -2.17 16.57 13.32
C LEU A 219 -0.84 17.08 13.90
N PHE A 220 -0.85 18.21 14.62
CA PHE A 220 0.35 18.93 15.02
C PHE A 220 0.53 19.06 16.54
N ASN A 221 -0.17 18.23 17.30
CA ASN A 221 -0.01 18.14 18.76
C ASN A 221 0.74 16.89 19.17
#